data_e782c931f89ade52c4ee1146c757d826
#
_entry.id   e782c931f89ade52c4ee1146c757d826
#
_cell.length_a   1.000
_cell.length_b   1.000
_cell.length_c   1.000
_cell.angle_alpha   90.00
_cell.angle_beta   90.00
_cell.angle_gamma   90.00
#
_symmetry.space_group_name_H-M   'P 1'
#
loop_
_entity.id
_entity.type
_entity.pdbx_description
1 polymer ?
#
loop_
_entity_poly.entity_id
_entity_poly.type
_entity_poly.pdbx_seq_one_letter_code
_entity_poly.pdbx_strand_id
1 'polypeptide(L)'
;MHRKHQSGWRKSRECETSEQSEAAEQRREQNRERSRTERGSGTGKGSGGSTWTRKNKEITKTGLGRSRAGQRPRLIPNNITMTTTNKNRAGRNRTVTLTEQERETLGRLISDADSLKAGFRDDMVINADMMECIDDIPDAHFDLAIIDPPYNTDKVFNGTRFGAMSSAEYEDYLRGWFYKVCDKIKPDGSLYICGDWKCTASIQRVVEEKMTVMNRISWQREKGRGAKRNWKNSMEDIWFAVKNPNDYHFDVSAVMMRRRVNAPYRVEGMPKDWEETDDGNFRMTHPSNFWDDISVPFWSMHENTDHPTQKPEKLYAKLILASSMPGDRILDPFLGSGTAAVVAKKLDRHFCGIEIEREYCLWAAKRLINADEDKTIQGYADGVFWERNSLRDMNKFVRKKKQGRKRKQAE
;
A
#
# COMPACT_ATOMS: atom_id res chain seq x y z
N MET A 1 -56.28 5.07 6.93
CA MET A 1 -56.02 3.63 6.86
C MET A 1 -54.52 3.38 6.52
N HIS A 2 -53.60 3.60 7.48
CA HIS A 2 -52.15 3.26 7.28
C HIS A 2 -51.47 3.11 8.65
N ARG A 3 -51.80 2.04 9.39
CA ARG A 3 -51.10 1.66 10.63
C ARG A 3 -51.36 0.19 10.98
N LYS A 4 -50.95 -0.79 10.14
CA LYS A 4 -51.02 -2.22 10.51
C LYS A 4 -49.97 -3.13 9.83
N HIS A 5 -48.86 -2.60 9.29
CA HIS A 5 -47.85 -3.45 8.63
C HIS A 5 -46.42 -3.41 9.23
N GLN A 6 -46.23 -2.80 10.41
CA GLN A 6 -44.88 -2.73 11.02
C GLN A 6 -44.63 -3.68 12.20
N SER A 7 -45.60 -4.45 12.64
CA SER A 7 -45.45 -5.35 13.81
C SER A 7 -45.01 -6.79 13.48
N GLY A 8 -45.09 -7.22 12.22
CA GLY A 8 -44.72 -8.57 11.80
C GLY A 8 -43.22 -8.80 11.59
N TRP A 9 -42.49 -7.76 11.24
CA TRP A 9 -41.04 -7.86 10.89
C TRP A 9 -40.09 -7.82 12.08
N ARG A 10 -40.52 -7.38 13.25
CA ARG A 10 -39.66 -7.39 14.45
C ARG A 10 -39.62 -8.76 15.15
N LYS A 11 -40.73 -9.50 15.16
CA LYS A 11 -40.80 -10.83 15.82
C LYS A 11 -40.02 -11.91 15.06
N SER A 12 -39.90 -11.85 13.73
CA SER A 12 -39.10 -12.81 12.96
C SER A 12 -37.58 -12.63 13.11
N ARG A 13 -37.09 -11.43 13.34
CA ARG A 13 -35.63 -11.20 13.56
C ARG A 13 -35.16 -11.60 14.97
N GLU A 14 -36.00 -11.49 15.98
CA GLU A 14 -35.63 -11.92 17.34
C GLU A 14 -35.59 -13.44 17.49
N CYS A 15 -36.37 -14.17 16.70
CA CYS A 15 -36.35 -15.64 16.70
C CYS A 15 -35.15 -16.20 15.95
N GLU A 16 -34.74 -15.61 14.81
CA GLU A 16 -33.56 -16.03 14.04
C GLU A 16 -32.23 -15.77 14.79
N THR A 17 -32.16 -14.76 15.64
CA THR A 17 -30.94 -14.46 16.43
C THR A 17 -30.76 -15.39 17.62
N SER A 18 -31.84 -15.94 18.22
CA SER A 18 -31.77 -16.90 19.32
C SER A 18 -31.34 -18.29 18.84
N GLU A 19 -31.87 -18.78 17.73
CA GLU A 19 -31.49 -20.07 17.14
C GLU A 19 -30.05 -20.08 16.62
N GLN A 20 -29.56 -18.99 16.06
CA GLN A 20 -28.16 -18.84 15.65
C GLN A 20 -27.20 -18.78 16.83
N SER A 21 -27.62 -18.22 17.96
CA SER A 21 -26.84 -18.16 19.19
C SER A 21 -26.70 -19.55 19.81
N GLU A 22 -27.79 -20.32 19.91
CA GLU A 22 -27.78 -21.68 20.43
C GLU A 22 -26.96 -22.65 19.57
N ALA A 23 -27.07 -22.55 18.24
CA ALA A 23 -26.26 -23.35 17.33
C ALA A 23 -24.76 -23.03 17.42
N ALA A 24 -24.39 -21.79 17.70
CA ALA A 24 -22.98 -21.39 17.93
C ALA A 24 -22.43 -21.92 19.25
N GLU A 25 -23.26 -22.00 20.29
CA GLU A 25 -22.86 -22.51 21.59
C GLU A 25 -22.68 -24.03 21.58
N GLN A 26 -23.58 -24.78 20.91
CA GLN A 26 -23.45 -26.22 20.70
C GLN A 26 -22.19 -26.59 19.88
N ARG A 27 -21.81 -25.81 18.87
CA ARG A 27 -20.56 -26.01 18.14
C ARG A 27 -19.31 -25.75 19.00
N ARG A 28 -19.37 -24.83 19.95
CA ARG A 28 -18.26 -24.58 20.90
C ARG A 28 -18.10 -25.72 21.90
N GLU A 29 -19.18 -26.33 22.32
CA GLU A 29 -19.16 -27.46 23.25
C GLU A 29 -18.64 -28.75 22.58
N GLN A 30 -19.06 -29.04 21.35
CA GLN A 30 -18.51 -30.14 20.56
C GLN A 30 -17.01 -30.02 20.26
N ASN A 31 -16.51 -28.81 20.03
CA ASN A 31 -15.09 -28.57 19.86
C ASN A 31 -14.28 -28.71 21.17
N ARG A 32 -14.88 -28.45 22.33
CA ARG A 32 -14.27 -28.70 23.62
C ARG A 32 -14.18 -30.18 23.96
N GLU A 33 -15.16 -30.98 23.60
CA GLU A 33 -15.14 -32.43 23.78
C GLU A 33 -14.11 -33.11 22.87
N ARG A 34 -14.02 -32.70 21.59
CA ARG A 34 -12.97 -33.20 20.68
C ARG A 34 -11.56 -32.94 21.20
N SER A 35 -11.30 -31.78 21.75
CA SER A 35 -9.98 -31.46 22.30
C SER A 35 -9.65 -32.19 23.62
N ARG A 36 -10.64 -32.74 24.32
CA ARG A 36 -10.45 -33.60 25.49
C ARG A 36 -10.14 -35.06 25.12
N THR A 37 -10.74 -35.58 24.07
CA THR A 37 -10.50 -36.95 23.58
C THR A 37 -9.14 -37.12 22.92
N GLU A 38 -8.59 -36.08 22.30
CA GLU A 38 -7.24 -36.12 21.70
C GLU A 38 -6.08 -36.06 22.72
N ARG A 39 -6.32 -35.71 23.97
CA ARG A 39 -5.29 -35.69 25.04
C ARG A 39 -5.18 -36.99 25.85
N GLY A 40 -6.00 -38.01 25.52
CA GLY A 40 -6.14 -39.25 26.32
C GLY A 40 -5.45 -40.50 25.77
N SER A 41 -4.78 -40.45 24.60
CA SER A 41 -4.17 -41.64 24.02
C SER A 41 -2.75 -41.40 23.53
N GLY A 42 -1.78 -41.66 24.37
CA GLY A 42 -0.38 -41.60 24.02
C GLY A 42 0.58 -42.12 25.05
N THR A 43 0.50 -43.40 25.40
CA THR A 43 1.56 -44.12 26.12
C THR A 43 2.01 -45.32 25.28
N GLY A 44 3.32 -45.42 24.97
CA GLY A 44 3.87 -46.65 24.40
C GLY A 44 5.21 -46.52 23.71
N LYS A 45 6.29 -46.62 24.44
CA LYS A 45 7.60 -47.25 24.20
C LYS A 45 8.12 -47.53 22.79
N GLY A 46 9.38 -47.16 22.56
CA GLY A 46 10.24 -47.71 21.49
C GLY A 46 11.62 -47.06 21.42
N SER A 47 12.60 -47.78 21.92
CA SER A 47 14.05 -47.54 22.01
C SER A 47 14.73 -47.50 20.63
N GLY A 48 15.77 -46.66 20.49
CA GLY A 48 16.71 -46.71 19.37
C GLY A 48 17.74 -45.57 19.44
N GLY A 49 18.92 -45.86 20.03
CA GLY A 49 19.98 -44.91 20.23
C GLY A 49 20.80 -44.63 18.99
N SER A 50 21.24 -43.42 18.85
CA SER A 50 22.48 -43.08 18.13
C SER A 50 23.11 -41.82 18.78
N THR A 51 24.25 -42.04 19.32
CA THR A 51 25.15 -41.10 19.97
C THR A 51 25.74 -40.10 18.97
N TRP A 52 25.53 -38.83 19.20
CA TRP A 52 26.38 -37.76 18.67
C TRP A 52 27.00 -36.95 19.79
N THR A 53 28.30 -37.06 19.89
CA THR A 53 29.18 -36.39 20.86
C THR A 53 29.18 -34.88 20.67
N ARG A 54 28.75 -34.14 21.67
CA ARG A 54 28.96 -32.70 21.82
C ARG A 54 30.40 -32.44 22.30
N LYS A 55 31.15 -31.69 21.50
CA LYS A 55 32.37 -31.01 22.00
C LYS A 55 31.96 -29.67 22.60
N ASN A 56 32.02 -29.59 23.92
CA ASN A 56 31.94 -28.35 24.69
C ASN A 56 33.22 -27.54 24.45
N LYS A 57 33.09 -26.27 24.06
CA LYS A 57 34.09 -25.23 24.30
C LYS A 57 33.53 -24.29 25.36
N GLU A 58 34.14 -24.33 26.51
CA GLU A 58 33.97 -23.32 27.56
C GLU A 58 34.43 -21.96 27.02
N ILE A 59 33.62 -20.94 27.20
CA ILE A 59 34.04 -19.52 27.12
C ILE A 59 33.65 -18.89 28.45
N THR A 60 34.69 -18.48 29.14
CA THR A 60 34.71 -17.79 30.44
C THR A 60 33.92 -16.47 30.41
N LYS A 61 33.11 -16.29 31.47
CA LYS A 61 32.44 -15.03 31.82
C LYS A 61 33.46 -14.00 32.29
N THR A 62 33.50 -12.84 31.63
CA THR A 62 33.90 -11.57 32.28
C THR A 62 33.21 -10.40 31.55
N GLY A 63 32.61 -9.50 32.32
CA GLY A 63 32.34 -8.11 31.93
C GLY A 63 30.88 -7.71 31.77
N LEU A 64 30.26 -7.33 32.91
CA LEU A 64 29.07 -6.47 32.91
C LEU A 64 29.39 -5.13 32.20
N GLY A 65 28.88 -4.94 31.00
CA GLY A 65 28.88 -3.66 30.30
C GLY A 65 27.48 -3.06 30.31
N ARG A 66 27.35 -1.88 30.93
CA ARG A 66 26.13 -1.07 31.00
C ARG A 66 25.56 -0.83 29.60
N SER A 67 24.27 -1.12 29.41
CA SER A 67 23.50 -0.75 28.22
C SER A 67 23.47 0.78 28.08
N ARG A 68 24.06 1.30 27.04
CA ARG A 68 23.84 2.67 26.56
C ARG A 68 22.59 2.67 25.69
N ALA A 69 21.53 3.29 26.18
CA ALA A 69 20.38 3.68 25.38
C ALA A 69 20.84 4.69 24.29
N GLY A 70 20.33 4.51 23.07
CA GLY A 70 20.38 5.52 22.02
C GLY A 70 21.62 5.51 21.14
N GLN A 71 21.90 4.45 20.39
CA GLN A 71 22.74 4.55 19.20
C GLN A 71 21.86 4.45 17.96
N ARG A 72 21.71 5.59 17.26
CA ARG A 72 21.18 5.66 15.88
C ARG A 72 22.02 4.74 14.98
N PRO A 73 21.42 4.05 13.97
CA PRO A 73 22.23 3.36 12.97
C PRO A 73 23.19 4.36 12.34
N ARG A 74 24.51 4.10 12.41
CA ARG A 74 25.52 4.95 11.81
C ARG A 74 25.34 4.90 10.28
N LEU A 75 24.90 6.00 9.70
CA LEU A 75 25.01 6.27 8.27
C LEU A 75 26.50 6.40 7.95
N ILE A 76 27.10 5.43 7.28
CA ILE A 76 28.46 5.54 6.78
C ILE A 76 28.35 6.04 5.34
N PRO A 77 28.77 7.28 5.03
CA PRO A 77 28.78 7.78 3.67
C PRO A 77 29.89 7.07 2.88
N ASN A 78 29.54 6.17 2.00
CA ASN A 78 30.45 5.74 0.96
C ASN A 78 30.33 6.73 -0.20
N ASN A 79 31.38 7.50 -0.47
CA ASN A 79 31.55 8.29 -1.69
C ASN A 79 31.59 7.37 -2.92
N ILE A 80 30.43 6.89 -3.34
CA ILE A 80 30.27 6.25 -4.65
C ILE A 80 29.81 7.35 -5.60
N THR A 81 30.76 7.90 -6.36
CA THR A 81 30.47 8.76 -7.49
C THR A 81 29.61 7.95 -8.46
N MET A 82 28.31 8.28 -8.54
CA MET A 82 27.44 7.74 -9.58
C MET A 82 27.96 8.25 -10.93
N THR A 83 28.68 7.42 -11.63
CA THR A 83 28.92 7.63 -13.07
C THR A 83 27.56 7.51 -13.76
N THR A 84 27.01 8.65 -14.16
CA THR A 84 25.89 8.74 -15.11
C THR A 84 26.35 8.12 -16.42
N THR A 85 26.24 6.80 -16.53
CA THR A 85 26.38 6.14 -17.83
C THR A 85 25.18 6.59 -18.66
N ASN A 86 25.47 7.43 -19.64
CA ASN A 86 24.53 7.82 -20.69
C ASN A 86 24.21 6.58 -21.52
N LYS A 87 23.35 5.68 -20.98
CA LYS A 87 22.90 4.48 -21.67
C LYS A 87 22.00 4.96 -22.80
N ASN A 88 22.37 4.70 -24.05
CA ASN A 88 21.48 4.85 -25.19
C ASN A 88 20.18 4.11 -24.92
N ARG A 89 19.13 4.82 -24.53
CA ARG A 89 17.81 4.26 -24.21
C ARG A 89 17.09 3.94 -25.52
N ALA A 90 16.40 2.79 -25.58
CA ALA A 90 15.58 2.42 -26.73
C ALA A 90 14.50 3.49 -27.00
N GLY A 91 14.16 3.74 -28.26
CA GLY A 91 13.22 4.81 -28.66
C GLY A 91 11.81 4.71 -28.04
N ARG A 92 11.43 3.57 -27.45
CA ARG A 92 10.18 3.37 -26.69
C ARG A 92 10.35 3.56 -25.18
N ASN A 93 11.57 3.89 -24.73
CA ASN A 93 11.81 4.09 -23.29
C ASN A 93 11.21 5.43 -22.87
N ARG A 94 10.31 5.38 -21.87
CA ARG A 94 9.59 6.54 -21.33
C ARG A 94 9.98 6.87 -19.89
N THR A 95 11.02 6.22 -19.39
CA THR A 95 11.52 6.48 -18.03
C THR A 95 11.84 7.96 -17.87
N VAL A 96 11.30 8.58 -16.84
CA VAL A 96 11.56 9.98 -16.48
C VAL A 96 13.05 10.17 -16.22
N THR A 97 13.65 11.12 -16.91
CA THR A 97 15.06 11.54 -16.74
C THR A 97 15.12 13.02 -16.46
N LEU A 98 16.23 13.46 -15.91
CA LEU A 98 16.48 14.85 -15.59
C LEU A 98 17.71 15.33 -16.35
N THR A 99 17.61 16.51 -16.98
CA THR A 99 18.75 17.28 -17.47
C THR A 99 19.29 18.12 -16.33
N GLU A 100 20.51 18.67 -16.48
CA GLU A 100 21.11 19.54 -15.45
C GLU A 100 20.29 20.81 -15.25
N GLN A 101 19.79 21.40 -16.33
CA GLN A 101 18.93 22.59 -16.27
C GLN A 101 17.61 22.31 -15.52
N GLU A 102 17.02 21.11 -15.73
CA GLU A 102 15.82 20.69 -15.01
C GLU A 102 16.11 20.50 -13.52
N ARG A 103 17.27 19.95 -13.15
CA ARG A 103 17.68 19.80 -11.74
C ARG A 103 17.70 21.13 -11.01
N GLU A 104 18.25 22.15 -11.64
CA GLU A 104 18.29 23.51 -11.07
C GLU A 104 16.88 24.08 -10.92
N THR A 105 16.08 24.03 -11.98
CA THR A 105 14.72 24.58 -12.00
C THR A 105 13.79 23.87 -11.02
N LEU A 106 13.78 22.54 -11.05
CA LEU A 106 12.94 21.71 -10.16
C LEU A 106 13.38 21.80 -8.71
N GLY A 107 14.70 21.98 -8.47
CA GLY A 107 15.23 22.16 -7.14
C GLY A 107 14.65 23.34 -6.37
N ARG A 108 14.13 24.36 -7.08
CA ARG A 108 13.45 25.52 -6.49
C ARG A 108 12.02 25.23 -6.04
N LEU A 109 11.44 24.12 -6.48
CA LEU A 109 10.10 23.68 -6.10
C LEU A 109 10.12 22.73 -4.89
N ILE A 110 11.31 22.31 -4.46
CA ILE A 110 11.50 21.41 -3.33
C ILE A 110 11.77 22.26 -2.10
N SER A 111 11.01 22.02 -1.04
CA SER A 111 11.20 22.63 0.28
C SER A 111 12.25 21.84 1.06
N ASP A 112 12.88 22.48 2.03
CA ASP A 112 13.74 21.86 3.03
C ASP A 112 13.09 21.97 4.42
N ALA A 113 13.73 21.41 5.45
CA ALA A 113 13.26 21.48 6.81
C ALA A 113 13.13 22.90 7.34
N ASP A 114 14.01 23.81 6.93
CA ASP A 114 13.96 25.21 7.37
C ASP A 114 12.80 25.98 6.73
N SER A 115 12.49 25.69 5.47
CA SER A 115 11.29 26.19 4.79
C SER A 115 10.01 25.75 5.49
N LEU A 116 9.97 24.51 6.00
CA LEU A 116 8.84 23.98 6.75
C LEU A 116 8.66 24.70 8.09
N LYS A 117 9.74 24.98 8.82
CA LYS A 117 9.72 25.78 10.06
C LYS A 117 9.20 27.21 9.84
N ALA A 118 9.45 27.77 8.65
CA ALA A 118 8.93 29.10 8.29
C ALA A 118 7.41 29.08 8.05
N GLY A 119 6.78 27.92 7.78
CA GLY A 119 5.35 27.75 7.65
C GLY A 119 4.98 26.55 6.78
N PHE A 120 4.19 25.66 7.36
CA PHE A 120 3.60 24.52 6.62
C PHE A 120 2.55 25.01 5.61
N ARG A 121 2.49 24.36 4.46
CA ARG A 121 1.42 24.49 3.46
C ARG A 121 1.15 23.15 2.81
N ASP A 122 -0.04 22.99 2.26
CA ASP A 122 -0.34 21.83 1.42
C ASP A 122 0.50 21.84 0.11
N ASP A 123 0.60 20.69 -0.54
CA ASP A 123 1.28 20.47 -1.83
C ASP A 123 2.81 20.67 -1.78
N MET A 124 3.43 20.25 -0.67
CA MET A 124 4.88 20.29 -0.48
C MET A 124 5.56 18.96 -0.80
N VAL A 125 6.72 19.06 -1.49
CA VAL A 125 7.77 18.03 -1.49
C VAL A 125 8.90 18.52 -0.62
N ILE A 126 9.21 17.82 0.46
CA ILE A 126 10.18 18.22 1.48
C ILE A 126 11.41 17.32 1.38
N ASN A 127 12.58 17.89 1.12
CA ASN A 127 13.84 17.17 1.13
C ASN A 127 14.47 17.23 2.51
N ALA A 128 14.17 16.26 3.35
CA ALA A 128 14.68 16.16 4.72
C ALA A 128 14.63 14.72 5.23
N ASP A 129 15.32 14.43 6.32
CA ASP A 129 14.99 13.27 7.16
C ASP A 129 13.64 13.54 7.84
N MET A 130 12.69 12.63 7.65
CA MET A 130 11.36 12.73 8.23
C MET A 130 11.42 12.97 9.75
N MET A 131 12.35 12.34 10.45
CA MET A 131 12.53 12.52 11.90
C MET A 131 12.98 13.92 12.31
N GLU A 132 13.57 14.69 11.41
CA GLU A 132 14.02 16.04 11.67
C GLU A 132 12.95 17.10 11.43
N CYS A 133 11.88 16.75 10.69
CA CYS A 133 10.88 17.73 10.26
C CYS A 133 9.43 17.36 10.56
N ILE A 134 9.12 16.12 10.96
CA ILE A 134 7.73 15.68 11.17
C ILE A 134 7.02 16.49 12.26
N ASP A 135 7.76 16.97 13.28
CA ASP A 135 7.20 17.73 14.39
C ASP A 135 6.76 19.15 13.97
N ASP A 136 7.30 19.68 12.86
CA ASP A 136 6.94 20.98 12.28
C ASP A 136 5.67 20.89 11.39
N ILE A 137 5.13 19.69 11.16
CA ILE A 137 3.88 19.44 10.42
C ILE A 137 2.71 19.47 11.41
N PRO A 138 1.57 20.12 11.07
CA PRO A 138 0.41 20.19 11.95
C PRO A 138 -0.16 18.82 12.33
N ASP A 139 -0.58 18.66 13.58
CA ASP A 139 -1.30 17.48 14.05
C ASP A 139 -2.72 17.45 13.50
N ALA A 140 -3.28 16.24 13.38
CA ALA A 140 -4.65 16.00 12.92
C ALA A 140 -5.00 16.77 11.62
N HIS A 141 -4.07 16.82 10.66
CA HIS A 141 -4.21 17.59 9.42
C HIS A 141 -4.56 16.72 8.21
N PHE A 142 -4.08 15.47 8.16
CA PHE A 142 -4.21 14.60 7.01
C PHE A 142 -5.39 13.64 7.14
N ASP A 143 -6.12 13.49 6.04
CA ASP A 143 -7.25 12.55 5.92
C ASP A 143 -6.74 11.13 5.69
N LEU A 144 -5.62 10.99 4.98
CA LEU A 144 -5.03 9.71 4.61
C LEU A 144 -3.51 9.77 4.69
N ALA A 145 -2.87 8.76 5.28
CA ALA A 145 -1.44 8.51 5.12
C ALA A 145 -1.19 7.25 4.29
N ILE A 146 -0.24 7.30 3.34
CA ILE A 146 0.23 6.14 2.58
C ILE A 146 1.72 6.02 2.77
N ILE A 147 2.17 4.91 3.34
CA ILE A 147 3.52 4.75 3.83
C ILE A 147 4.19 3.53 3.19
N ASP A 148 5.33 3.75 2.53
CA ASP A 148 6.21 2.69 2.02
C ASP A 148 7.57 2.77 2.72
N PRO A 149 7.69 2.34 3.98
CA PRO A 149 8.89 2.54 4.78
C PRO A 149 10.03 1.63 4.31
N PRO A 150 11.28 1.88 4.71
CA PRO A 150 12.36 0.92 4.51
C PRO A 150 12.01 -0.45 5.13
N TYR A 151 11.97 -1.50 4.28
CA TYR A 151 11.71 -2.86 4.74
C TYR A 151 12.91 -3.43 5.48
N ASN A 152 12.67 -4.34 6.43
CA ASN A 152 13.71 -5.01 7.20
C ASN A 152 14.55 -5.98 6.34
N THR A 153 15.24 -5.41 5.36
CA THR A 153 16.08 -6.13 4.42
C THR A 153 17.40 -5.40 4.23
N ASP A 154 18.47 -6.16 4.01
CA ASP A 154 19.78 -5.57 3.69
C ASP A 154 19.73 -4.96 2.28
N LYS A 155 19.57 -3.66 2.20
CA LYS A 155 19.49 -2.89 0.94
C LYS A 155 20.31 -1.63 0.99
N VAL A 156 20.81 -1.23 -0.17
CA VAL A 156 21.47 0.06 -0.37
C VAL A 156 20.54 0.93 -1.21
N PHE A 157 20.20 2.11 -0.68
CA PHE A 157 19.45 3.14 -1.37
C PHE A 157 20.40 4.32 -1.61
N ASN A 158 20.72 4.59 -2.85
CA ASN A 158 21.57 5.70 -3.28
C ASN A 158 22.86 5.90 -2.41
N GLY A 159 23.54 4.79 -2.08
CA GLY A 159 24.75 4.79 -1.26
C GLY A 159 24.54 4.63 0.25
N THR A 160 23.31 4.81 0.74
CA THR A 160 22.94 4.59 2.14
C THR A 160 22.47 3.16 2.36
N ARG A 161 23.10 2.44 3.29
CA ARG A 161 22.75 1.05 3.62
C ARG A 161 21.76 1.00 4.77
N PHE A 162 20.61 0.37 4.53
CA PHE A 162 19.69 -0.07 5.56
C PHE A 162 19.97 -1.55 5.85
N GLY A 163 20.52 -1.85 7.03
CA GLY A 163 20.86 -3.21 7.44
C GLY A 163 19.65 -3.95 8.00
N ALA A 164 19.57 -5.27 7.76
CA ALA A 164 18.55 -6.10 8.38
C ALA A 164 18.72 -6.13 9.91
N MET A 165 17.62 -6.01 10.64
CA MET A 165 17.52 -6.00 12.09
C MET A 165 16.78 -7.24 12.58
N SER A 166 16.87 -7.58 13.86
CA SER A 166 15.92 -8.50 14.49
C SER A 166 14.49 -7.92 14.42
N SER A 167 13.47 -8.76 14.58
CA SER A 167 12.09 -8.27 14.57
C SER A 167 11.83 -7.24 15.67
N ALA A 168 12.40 -7.42 16.85
CA ALA A 168 12.23 -6.47 17.97
C ALA A 168 12.90 -5.12 17.67
N GLU A 169 14.13 -5.11 17.16
CA GLU A 169 14.81 -3.87 16.76
C GLU A 169 14.07 -3.15 15.63
N TYR A 170 13.49 -3.90 14.69
CA TYR A 170 12.71 -3.31 13.62
C TYR A 170 11.38 -2.72 14.13
N GLU A 171 10.73 -3.37 15.09
CA GLU A 171 9.53 -2.82 15.75
C GLU A 171 9.85 -1.54 16.51
N ASP A 172 10.99 -1.48 17.22
CA ASP A 172 11.43 -0.25 17.89
C ASP A 172 11.77 0.85 16.90
N TYR A 173 12.39 0.52 15.76
CA TYR A 173 12.60 1.46 14.66
C TYR A 173 11.26 1.98 14.13
N LEU A 174 10.27 1.12 13.89
CA LEU A 174 8.94 1.52 13.44
C LEU A 174 8.26 2.46 14.46
N ARG A 175 8.24 2.09 15.76
CA ARG A 175 7.63 2.93 16.82
C ARG A 175 8.24 4.32 16.87
N GLY A 176 9.56 4.42 16.64
CA GLY A 176 10.30 5.68 16.68
C GLY A 176 9.73 6.77 15.79
N TRP A 177 9.17 6.40 14.65
CA TRP A 177 8.58 7.36 13.72
C TRP A 177 7.06 7.22 13.55
N PHE A 178 6.53 6.01 13.65
CA PHE A 178 5.13 5.73 13.35
C PHE A 178 4.16 6.50 14.26
N TYR A 179 4.48 6.61 15.54
CA TYR A 179 3.63 7.34 16.50
C TYR A 179 3.50 8.80 16.12
N LYS A 180 4.60 9.45 15.73
CA LYS A 180 4.59 10.84 15.26
C LYS A 180 3.75 11.01 13.99
N VAL A 181 3.85 10.06 13.04
CA VAL A 181 3.00 10.06 11.84
C VAL A 181 1.53 9.90 12.20
N CYS A 182 1.19 9.02 13.16
CA CYS A 182 -0.19 8.87 13.62
C CYS A 182 -0.77 10.18 14.18
N ASP A 183 0.03 11.01 14.87
CA ASP A 183 -0.44 12.29 15.41
C ASP A 183 -0.84 13.28 14.30
N LYS A 184 -0.27 13.15 13.10
CA LYS A 184 -0.59 13.99 11.93
C LYS A 184 -1.91 13.61 11.24
N ILE A 185 -2.42 12.40 11.47
CA ILE A 185 -3.65 11.88 10.88
C ILE A 185 -4.85 12.36 11.70
N LYS A 186 -5.91 12.83 11.03
CA LYS A 186 -7.18 13.23 11.64
C LYS A 186 -7.82 12.11 12.46
N PRO A 187 -8.72 12.41 13.42
CA PRO A 187 -9.43 11.37 14.20
C PRO A 187 -10.25 10.39 13.36
N ASP A 188 -10.80 10.83 12.23
CA ASP A 188 -11.54 10.04 11.22
C ASP A 188 -10.66 9.58 10.05
N GLY A 189 -9.35 9.82 10.14
CA GLY A 189 -8.39 9.54 9.07
C GLY A 189 -7.95 8.08 9.00
N SER A 190 -7.44 7.72 7.83
CA SER A 190 -7.04 6.38 7.44
C SER A 190 -5.53 6.27 7.17
N LEU A 191 -5.03 5.04 7.19
CA LEU A 191 -3.63 4.72 6.92
C LEU A 191 -3.51 3.49 6.03
N TYR A 192 -2.59 3.53 5.07
CA TYR A 192 -2.06 2.34 4.40
C TYR A 192 -0.55 2.26 4.60
N ILE A 193 -0.05 1.11 5.04
CA ILE A 193 1.39 0.89 5.21
C ILE A 193 1.84 -0.38 4.50
N CYS A 194 2.83 -0.25 3.64
CA CYS A 194 3.38 -1.33 2.84
C CYS A 194 4.44 -2.12 3.61
N GLY A 195 4.55 -3.42 3.29
CA GLY A 195 5.60 -4.28 3.85
C GLY A 195 5.80 -5.54 3.03
N ASP A 196 7.00 -6.12 3.11
CA ASP A 196 7.24 -7.45 2.57
C ASP A 196 6.92 -8.54 3.61
N TRP A 197 6.94 -9.80 3.18
CA TRP A 197 6.61 -10.94 4.04
C TRP A 197 7.49 -11.08 5.29
N LYS A 198 8.70 -10.48 5.31
CA LYS A 198 9.62 -10.54 6.45
C LYS A 198 9.26 -9.55 7.55
N CYS A 199 8.76 -8.38 7.15
CA CYS A 199 8.46 -7.29 8.09
C CYS A 199 6.95 -7.10 8.33
N THR A 200 6.08 -7.75 7.55
CA THR A 200 4.63 -7.54 7.61
C THR A 200 4.03 -7.79 9.00
N ALA A 201 4.50 -8.81 9.73
CA ALA A 201 4.01 -9.09 11.08
C ALA A 201 4.47 -8.05 12.12
N SER A 202 5.68 -7.51 11.99
CA SER A 202 6.16 -6.43 12.87
C SER A 202 5.42 -5.12 12.58
N ILE A 203 5.14 -4.82 11.31
CA ILE A 203 4.32 -3.67 10.92
C ILE A 203 2.93 -3.78 11.53
N GLN A 204 2.24 -4.94 11.41
CA GLN A 204 0.92 -5.14 12.00
C GLN A 204 0.92 -4.84 13.49
N ARG A 205 1.84 -5.46 14.26
CA ARG A 205 1.91 -5.28 15.71
C ARG A 205 2.05 -3.81 16.12
N VAL A 206 2.95 -3.08 15.44
CA VAL A 206 3.18 -1.67 15.75
C VAL A 206 1.99 -0.80 15.36
N VAL A 207 1.35 -1.08 14.23
CA VAL A 207 0.14 -0.35 13.79
C VAL A 207 -1.00 -0.54 14.79
N GLU A 208 -1.23 -1.76 15.27
CA GLU A 208 -2.28 -2.08 16.26
C GLU A 208 -2.10 -1.39 17.60
N GLU A 209 -0.90 -0.87 17.93
CA GLU A 209 -0.64 -0.10 19.14
C GLU A 209 -1.30 1.30 19.12
N LYS A 210 -1.61 1.85 17.94
CA LYS A 210 -2.13 3.22 17.76
C LYS A 210 -3.38 3.32 16.90
N MET A 211 -3.66 2.33 16.06
CA MET A 211 -4.76 2.34 15.10
C MET A 211 -5.47 0.99 15.07
N THR A 212 -6.69 0.96 14.55
CA THR A 212 -7.43 -0.29 14.32
C THR A 212 -7.11 -0.81 12.93
N VAL A 213 -6.52 -2.00 12.84
CA VAL A 213 -6.29 -2.69 11.56
C VAL A 213 -7.62 -3.22 11.03
N MET A 214 -8.02 -2.78 9.85
CA MET A 214 -9.27 -3.15 9.17
C MET A 214 -9.08 -4.28 8.17
N ASN A 215 -7.97 -4.30 7.43
CA ASN A 215 -7.70 -5.32 6.41
C ASN A 215 -6.21 -5.43 6.10
N ARG A 216 -5.84 -6.55 5.49
CA ARG A 216 -4.56 -6.76 4.82
C ARG A 216 -4.81 -6.99 3.33
N ILE A 217 -4.24 -6.15 2.49
CA ILE A 217 -4.24 -6.29 1.04
C ILE A 217 -2.93 -6.96 0.63
N SER A 218 -2.99 -8.03 -0.15
CA SER A 218 -1.80 -8.67 -0.74
C SER A 218 -1.73 -8.31 -2.22
N TRP A 219 -0.70 -7.54 -2.59
CA TRP A 219 -0.45 -7.16 -3.96
C TRP A 219 0.54 -8.13 -4.62
N GLN A 220 0.14 -8.75 -5.72
CA GLN A 220 1.00 -9.63 -6.53
C GLN A 220 1.99 -8.79 -7.35
N ARG A 221 3.27 -8.83 -6.96
CA ARG A 221 4.38 -8.29 -7.75
C ARG A 221 4.86 -9.32 -8.76
N GLU A 222 4.92 -8.96 -10.03
CA GLU A 222 5.45 -9.85 -11.07
C GLU A 222 6.98 -9.97 -11.06
N LYS A 223 7.68 -8.98 -10.51
CA LYS A 223 9.14 -8.96 -10.44
C LYS A 223 9.64 -9.78 -9.25
N GLY A 224 10.65 -10.56 -9.48
CA GLY A 224 11.37 -11.32 -8.47
C GLY A 224 12.17 -12.43 -9.15
N ARG A 225 13.38 -12.66 -8.65
CA ARG A 225 14.21 -13.80 -9.11
C ARG A 225 13.68 -15.07 -8.42
N GLY A 226 13.74 -16.19 -9.14
CA GLY A 226 13.45 -17.49 -8.55
C GLY A 226 14.47 -17.83 -7.45
N ALA A 227 14.03 -18.58 -6.45
CA ALA A 227 14.89 -19.09 -5.39
C ALA A 227 15.11 -20.58 -5.57
N LYS A 228 16.35 -21.05 -5.35
CA LYS A 228 16.69 -22.47 -5.52
C LYS A 228 16.20 -23.36 -4.37
N ARG A 229 16.02 -22.80 -3.17
CA ARG A 229 15.68 -23.53 -1.93
C ARG A 229 14.47 -22.94 -1.19
N ASN A 230 13.72 -22.05 -1.83
CA ASN A 230 12.52 -21.43 -1.26
C ASN A 230 11.58 -20.98 -2.38
N TRP A 231 10.35 -20.61 -2.03
CA TRP A 231 9.40 -20.03 -2.95
C TRP A 231 9.84 -18.63 -3.39
N LYS A 232 9.57 -18.29 -4.66
CA LYS A 232 9.78 -16.94 -5.18
C LYS A 232 8.87 -15.97 -4.43
N ASN A 233 9.47 -14.93 -3.82
CA ASN A 233 8.66 -13.84 -3.28
C ASN A 233 8.06 -13.01 -4.43
N SER A 234 6.74 -12.99 -4.52
CA SER A 234 5.99 -12.26 -5.55
C SER A 234 4.86 -11.43 -4.97
N MET A 235 4.83 -11.23 -3.65
CA MET A 235 3.79 -10.44 -2.97
C MET A 235 4.40 -9.36 -2.10
N GLU A 236 3.66 -8.28 -1.94
CA GLU A 236 3.80 -7.28 -0.88
C GLU A 236 2.47 -7.14 -0.17
N ASP A 237 2.51 -6.93 1.13
CA ASP A 237 1.34 -6.67 1.95
C ASP A 237 1.15 -5.16 2.15
N ILE A 238 -0.11 -4.73 2.23
CA ILE A 238 -0.50 -3.37 2.54
C ILE A 238 -1.53 -3.46 3.66
N TRP A 239 -1.19 -2.97 4.84
CA TRP A 239 -2.08 -2.93 5.97
C TRP A 239 -2.97 -1.68 5.88
N PHE A 240 -4.28 -1.88 5.91
CA PHE A 240 -5.27 -0.81 6.01
C PHE A 240 -5.67 -0.66 7.47
N ALA A 241 -5.50 0.53 8.02
CA ALA A 241 -5.85 0.86 9.37
C ALA A 241 -6.56 2.23 9.46
N VAL A 242 -7.34 2.43 10.51
CA VAL A 242 -8.09 3.65 10.77
C VAL A 242 -7.93 4.07 12.22
N LYS A 243 -8.02 5.37 12.50
CA LYS A 243 -8.02 5.86 13.90
C LYS A 243 -9.30 5.50 14.63
N ASN A 244 -10.44 5.66 13.98
CA ASN A 244 -11.75 5.35 14.55
C ASN A 244 -12.50 4.35 13.65
N PRO A 245 -12.69 3.07 14.06
CA PRO A 245 -13.38 2.08 13.24
C PRO A 245 -14.87 2.34 13.01
N ASN A 246 -15.45 3.28 13.75
CA ASN A 246 -16.85 3.67 13.60
C ASN A 246 -17.05 4.96 12.79
N ASP A 247 -15.96 5.66 12.46
CA ASP A 247 -16.00 6.94 11.76
C ASP A 247 -14.75 7.08 10.89
N TYR A 248 -14.83 6.67 9.62
CA TYR A 248 -13.79 6.82 8.61
C TYR A 248 -14.41 6.78 7.21
N HIS A 249 -13.75 7.43 6.26
CA HIS A 249 -14.19 7.40 4.87
C HIS A 249 -13.71 6.14 4.14
N PHE A 250 -14.66 5.40 3.51
CA PHE A 250 -14.34 4.30 2.61
C PHE A 250 -15.39 4.14 1.50
N ASP A 251 -15.03 4.48 0.27
CA ASP A 251 -15.91 4.35 -0.90
C ASP A 251 -15.47 3.19 -1.81
N VAL A 252 -16.10 2.04 -1.62
CA VAL A 252 -15.87 0.87 -2.47
C VAL A 252 -16.36 1.09 -3.91
N SER A 253 -17.31 1.99 -4.14
CA SER A 253 -17.87 2.27 -5.46
C SER A 253 -16.87 3.01 -6.36
N ALA A 254 -15.98 3.82 -5.77
CA ALA A 254 -14.92 4.53 -6.47
C ALA A 254 -13.80 3.61 -7.00
N VAL A 255 -13.75 2.37 -6.51
CA VAL A 255 -12.69 1.40 -6.86
C VAL A 255 -13.18 0.13 -7.54
N MET A 256 -14.39 0.18 -8.10
CA MET A 256 -14.96 -0.93 -8.87
C MET A 256 -14.07 -1.32 -10.05
N MET A 257 -14.04 -2.62 -10.37
CA MET A 257 -13.23 -3.17 -11.44
C MET A 257 -14.11 -3.68 -12.59
N ARG A 258 -13.78 -3.28 -13.81
CA ARG A 258 -14.38 -3.84 -15.02
C ARG A 258 -13.60 -5.08 -15.45
N ARG A 259 -14.23 -6.24 -15.30
CA ARG A 259 -13.64 -7.55 -15.60
C ARG A 259 -14.30 -8.20 -16.80
N ARG A 260 -13.49 -8.89 -17.62
CA ARG A 260 -14.01 -9.71 -18.72
C ARG A 260 -14.68 -10.97 -18.15
N VAL A 261 -15.84 -11.31 -18.69
CA VAL A 261 -16.59 -12.52 -18.30
C VAL A 261 -16.19 -13.66 -19.22
N ASN A 262 -15.53 -14.69 -18.66
CA ASN A 262 -15.09 -15.87 -19.41
C ASN A 262 -16.14 -16.97 -19.45
N ALA A 263 -17.01 -17.05 -18.43
CA ALA A 263 -18.11 -18.02 -18.33
C ALA A 263 -19.42 -17.25 -18.07
N PRO A 264 -20.10 -16.75 -19.13
CA PRO A 264 -21.29 -15.91 -18.99
C PRO A 264 -22.48 -16.76 -18.49
N TYR A 265 -22.91 -16.49 -17.26
CA TYR A 265 -24.12 -17.09 -16.70
C TYR A 265 -25.35 -16.28 -17.09
N ARG A 266 -26.38 -16.96 -17.59
CA ARG A 266 -27.65 -16.36 -18.00
C ARG A 266 -28.79 -16.93 -17.17
N VAL A 267 -29.77 -16.08 -16.86
CA VAL A 267 -31.04 -16.48 -16.25
C VAL A 267 -32.13 -16.11 -17.26
N GLU A 268 -32.96 -17.06 -17.65
CA GLU A 268 -34.01 -16.88 -18.66
C GLU A 268 -33.50 -16.23 -19.97
N GLY A 269 -32.29 -16.62 -20.38
CA GLY A 269 -31.66 -16.10 -21.61
C GLY A 269 -30.98 -14.75 -21.48
N MET A 270 -31.17 -14.04 -20.35
CA MET A 270 -30.59 -12.71 -20.11
C MET A 270 -29.32 -12.79 -19.25
N PRO A 271 -28.31 -11.92 -19.49
CA PRO A 271 -27.15 -11.79 -18.61
C PRO A 271 -27.58 -11.53 -17.16
N LYS A 272 -27.05 -12.30 -16.19
CA LYS A 272 -27.43 -12.16 -14.78
C LYS A 272 -26.78 -10.92 -14.12
N ASP A 273 -25.47 -10.75 -14.30
CA ASP A 273 -24.65 -9.76 -13.60
C ASP A 273 -23.50 -9.20 -14.48
N TRP A 274 -23.71 -9.21 -15.80
CA TRP A 274 -22.73 -8.76 -16.77
C TRP A 274 -23.40 -8.08 -17.97
N GLU A 275 -22.62 -7.26 -18.69
CA GLU A 275 -23.05 -6.55 -19.89
C GLU A 275 -22.50 -7.25 -21.14
N GLU A 276 -23.35 -7.44 -22.14
CA GLU A 276 -22.96 -7.86 -23.47
C GLU A 276 -22.63 -6.60 -24.29
N THR A 277 -21.42 -6.55 -24.85
CA THR A 277 -20.97 -5.44 -25.69
C THR A 277 -20.32 -5.97 -26.96
N ASP A 278 -20.24 -5.15 -28.03
CA ASP A 278 -19.53 -5.51 -29.27
C ASP A 278 -18.06 -5.91 -29.05
N ASP A 279 -17.45 -5.48 -27.94
CA ASP A 279 -16.06 -5.75 -27.61
C ASP A 279 -15.89 -6.93 -26.65
N GLY A 280 -16.99 -7.60 -26.27
CA GLY A 280 -17.03 -8.74 -25.36
C GLY A 280 -17.95 -8.53 -24.17
N ASN A 281 -17.95 -9.51 -23.28
CA ASN A 281 -18.79 -9.53 -22.10
C ASN A 281 -18.01 -9.03 -20.89
N PHE A 282 -18.58 -8.07 -20.16
CA PHE A 282 -17.94 -7.45 -19.02
C PHE A 282 -18.88 -7.38 -17.82
N ARG A 283 -18.32 -7.41 -16.64
CA ARG A 283 -19.04 -7.11 -15.39
C ARG A 283 -18.26 -6.15 -14.52
N MET A 284 -18.98 -5.42 -13.69
CA MET A 284 -18.42 -4.64 -12.61
C MET A 284 -18.29 -5.51 -11.36
N THR A 285 -17.13 -5.53 -10.75
CA THR A 285 -16.86 -6.32 -9.54
C THR A 285 -16.24 -5.45 -8.46
N HIS A 286 -16.59 -5.72 -7.22
CA HIS A 286 -15.88 -5.17 -6.07
C HIS A 286 -14.43 -5.68 -6.07
N PRO A 287 -13.43 -4.83 -5.76
CA PRO A 287 -12.07 -5.29 -5.57
C PRO A 287 -11.98 -6.21 -4.33
N SER A 288 -11.24 -7.30 -4.45
CA SER A 288 -10.86 -8.12 -3.31
C SER A 288 -9.62 -7.51 -2.63
N ASN A 289 -9.22 -8.08 -1.50
CA ASN A 289 -7.95 -7.75 -0.85
C ASN A 289 -6.74 -8.53 -1.43
N PHE A 290 -6.92 -9.24 -2.53
CA PHE A 290 -5.84 -9.83 -3.33
C PHE A 290 -5.79 -9.14 -4.70
N TRP A 291 -4.68 -8.41 -4.96
CA TRP A 291 -4.51 -7.57 -6.15
C TRP A 291 -3.50 -8.19 -7.13
N ASP A 292 -4.00 -8.81 -8.16
CA ASP A 292 -3.25 -9.41 -9.27
C ASP A 292 -3.28 -8.58 -10.55
N ASP A 293 -4.01 -7.46 -10.54
CA ASP A 293 -4.29 -6.61 -11.68
C ASP A 293 -3.31 -5.44 -11.86
N ILE A 294 -2.30 -5.31 -10.99
CA ILE A 294 -1.39 -4.16 -10.96
C ILE A 294 0.03 -4.60 -11.29
N SER A 295 0.59 -4.08 -12.39
CA SER A 295 1.99 -4.29 -12.77
C SER A 295 2.90 -3.27 -12.10
N VAL A 296 4.13 -3.67 -11.75
CA VAL A 296 5.17 -2.71 -11.34
C VAL A 296 5.54 -1.82 -12.53
N PRO A 297 5.93 -0.56 -12.30
CA PRO A 297 6.38 0.33 -13.36
C PRO A 297 7.56 -0.27 -14.14
N PHE A 298 7.56 -0.08 -15.44
CA PHE A 298 8.65 -0.50 -16.32
C PHE A 298 8.92 0.52 -17.42
N TRP A 299 10.05 0.43 -18.06
CA TRP A 299 10.65 1.45 -18.94
C TRP A 299 9.75 2.03 -20.05
N SER A 300 8.68 1.37 -20.46
CA SER A 300 7.73 1.90 -21.46
C SER A 300 6.51 2.61 -20.85
N MET A 301 6.40 2.67 -19.52
CA MET A 301 5.36 3.42 -18.81
C MET A 301 5.81 4.86 -18.57
N HIS A 302 4.91 5.83 -18.72
CA HIS A 302 5.18 7.26 -18.49
C HIS A 302 5.49 7.58 -17.02
N GLU A 303 4.96 6.79 -16.09
CA GLU A 303 5.20 6.94 -14.67
C GLU A 303 6.58 6.46 -14.21
N ASN A 304 7.31 5.66 -15.04
CA ASN A 304 8.52 4.99 -14.62
C ASN A 304 9.68 5.96 -14.39
N THR A 305 10.40 5.76 -13.28
CA THR A 305 11.67 6.40 -12.96
C THR A 305 12.75 5.34 -12.75
N ASP A 306 13.99 5.76 -12.52
CA ASP A 306 15.08 4.83 -12.13
C ASP A 306 15.04 4.49 -10.62
N HIS A 307 14.01 4.91 -9.87
CA HIS A 307 13.83 4.53 -8.47
C HIS A 307 13.67 3.01 -8.31
N PRO A 308 14.47 2.35 -7.46
CA PRO A 308 14.56 0.88 -7.45
C PRO A 308 13.29 0.15 -6.97
N THR A 309 12.48 0.81 -6.18
CA THR A 309 11.27 0.25 -5.54
C THR A 309 10.03 1.08 -5.78
N GLN A 310 9.98 1.87 -6.87
CA GLN A 310 8.83 2.70 -7.19
C GLN A 310 7.52 1.91 -7.16
N LYS A 311 6.53 2.42 -6.44
CA LYS A 311 5.16 1.89 -6.45
C LYS A 311 4.39 2.39 -7.67
N PRO A 312 3.49 1.56 -8.25
CA PRO A 312 2.67 1.96 -9.40
C PRO A 312 1.58 2.96 -9.03
N GLU A 313 1.31 3.91 -9.92
CA GLU A 313 0.22 4.88 -9.75
C GLU A 313 -1.14 4.22 -9.60
N LYS A 314 -1.41 3.14 -10.33
CA LYS A 314 -2.67 2.38 -10.22
C LYS A 314 -2.92 1.85 -8.80
N LEU A 315 -1.85 1.41 -8.10
CA LEU A 315 -1.95 0.92 -6.74
C LEU A 315 -2.40 2.04 -5.81
N TYR A 316 -1.72 3.19 -5.86
CA TYR A 316 -2.03 4.32 -5.00
C TYR A 316 -3.37 4.96 -5.35
N ALA A 317 -3.76 4.94 -6.63
CA ALA A 317 -5.09 5.40 -7.04
C ALA A 317 -6.22 4.59 -6.39
N LYS A 318 -6.08 3.27 -6.26
CA LYS A 318 -7.06 2.47 -5.52
C LYS A 318 -7.14 2.86 -4.05
N LEU A 319 -6.00 3.08 -3.39
CA LEU A 319 -5.96 3.47 -1.98
C LEU A 319 -6.58 4.85 -1.76
N ILE A 320 -6.17 5.83 -2.58
CA ILE A 320 -6.63 7.22 -2.47
C ILE A 320 -8.12 7.34 -2.78
N LEU A 321 -8.60 6.72 -3.85
CA LEU A 321 -10.02 6.77 -4.23
C LEU A 321 -10.93 6.08 -3.22
N ALA A 322 -10.48 5.00 -2.58
CA ALA A 322 -11.25 4.30 -1.57
C ALA A 322 -11.36 5.09 -0.26
N SER A 323 -10.30 5.80 0.14
CA SER A 323 -10.19 6.35 1.50
C SER A 323 -9.98 7.86 1.55
N SER A 324 -10.37 8.58 0.49
CA SER A 324 -10.37 10.04 0.49
C SER A 324 -11.33 10.63 -0.54
N MET A 325 -11.73 11.89 -0.32
CA MET A 325 -12.52 12.71 -1.24
C MET A 325 -11.67 13.77 -1.95
N PRO A 326 -12.10 14.33 -3.09
CA PRO A 326 -11.44 15.49 -3.68
C PRO A 326 -11.29 16.63 -2.67
N GLY A 327 -10.09 17.21 -2.60
CA GLY A 327 -9.73 18.24 -1.62
C GLY A 327 -9.15 17.71 -0.31
N ASP A 328 -9.21 16.40 -0.04
CA ASP A 328 -8.57 15.79 1.13
C ASP A 328 -7.04 15.82 1.03
N ARG A 329 -6.36 15.65 2.16
CA ARG A 329 -4.92 15.78 2.33
C ARG A 329 -4.26 14.43 2.55
N ILE A 330 -3.25 14.14 1.74
CA ILE A 330 -2.52 12.87 1.74
C ILE A 330 -1.11 13.08 2.27
N LEU A 331 -0.69 12.29 3.26
CA LEU A 331 0.69 12.28 3.78
C LEU A 331 1.46 11.06 3.26
N ASP A 332 2.67 11.29 2.75
CA ASP A 332 3.65 10.23 2.48
C ASP A 332 5.00 10.61 3.09
N PRO A 333 5.35 10.10 4.28
CA PRO A 333 6.59 10.45 4.96
C PRO A 333 7.83 9.75 4.39
N PHE A 334 7.67 8.86 3.38
CA PHE A 334 8.74 8.16 2.67
C PHE A 334 8.48 8.23 1.16
N LEU A 335 8.40 9.47 0.65
CA LEU A 335 7.84 9.81 -0.66
C LEU A 335 8.48 9.08 -1.85
N GLY A 336 9.78 8.75 -1.79
CA GLY A 336 10.51 8.18 -2.91
C GLY A 336 10.41 9.05 -4.16
N SER A 337 10.07 8.42 -5.29
CA SER A 337 9.88 9.15 -6.56
C SER A 337 8.52 9.84 -6.69
N GLY A 338 7.77 10.04 -5.60
CA GLY A 338 6.58 10.89 -5.54
C GLY A 338 5.27 10.24 -5.97
N THR A 339 5.12 8.92 -5.92
CA THR A 339 3.91 8.28 -6.45
C THR A 339 2.65 8.72 -5.70
N ALA A 340 2.67 8.83 -4.35
CA ALA A 340 1.52 9.29 -3.58
C ALA A 340 1.11 10.73 -3.96
N ALA A 341 2.07 11.65 -3.99
CA ALA A 341 1.84 13.05 -4.33
C ALA A 341 1.31 13.23 -5.75
N VAL A 342 1.90 12.52 -6.72
CA VAL A 342 1.48 12.57 -8.12
C VAL A 342 0.05 12.06 -8.30
N VAL A 343 -0.30 10.95 -7.65
CA VAL A 343 -1.65 10.38 -7.74
C VAL A 343 -2.65 11.25 -6.99
N ALA A 344 -2.30 11.78 -5.82
CA ALA A 344 -3.11 12.76 -5.10
C ALA A 344 -3.47 13.95 -6.00
N LYS A 345 -2.47 14.57 -6.64
CA LYS A 345 -2.65 15.68 -7.57
C LYS A 345 -3.52 15.30 -8.79
N LYS A 346 -3.27 14.14 -9.41
CA LYS A 346 -4.08 13.66 -10.56
C LYS A 346 -5.55 13.45 -10.21
N LEU A 347 -5.84 13.15 -8.95
CA LEU A 347 -7.16 12.87 -8.41
C LEU A 347 -7.78 14.05 -7.64
N ASP A 348 -7.19 15.24 -7.75
CA ASP A 348 -7.65 16.48 -7.10
C ASP A 348 -7.63 16.40 -5.57
N ARG A 349 -6.59 15.81 -4.98
CA ARG A 349 -6.27 15.81 -3.54
C ARG A 349 -5.01 16.63 -3.31
N HIS A 350 -4.90 17.20 -2.11
CA HIS A 350 -3.67 17.81 -1.63
C HIS A 350 -2.68 16.76 -1.13
N PHE A 351 -1.41 17.10 -1.03
CA PHE A 351 -0.38 16.19 -0.56
C PHE A 351 0.69 16.89 0.28
N CYS A 352 1.36 16.12 1.12
CA CYS A 352 2.65 16.45 1.70
C CYS A 352 3.53 15.20 1.62
N GLY A 353 4.71 15.34 1.05
CA GLY A 353 5.66 14.23 0.91
C GLY A 353 7.03 14.59 1.42
N ILE A 354 7.65 13.69 2.21
CA ILE A 354 8.99 13.85 2.76
C ILE A 354 9.91 12.79 2.16
N GLU A 355 11.10 13.21 1.70
CA GLU A 355 12.09 12.32 1.10
C GLU A 355 13.49 12.81 1.42
N ILE A 356 14.33 11.93 1.91
CA ILE A 356 15.71 12.26 2.30
C ILE A 356 16.61 12.43 1.07
N GLU A 357 16.35 11.67 0.00
CA GLU A 357 17.19 11.67 -1.20
C GLU A 357 16.74 12.76 -2.18
N ARG A 358 17.59 13.79 -2.33
CA ARG A 358 17.30 14.92 -3.21
C ARG A 358 16.98 14.50 -4.65
N GLU A 359 17.64 13.50 -5.18
CA GLU A 359 17.39 13.01 -6.54
C GLU A 359 15.96 12.46 -6.70
N TYR A 360 15.44 11.81 -5.67
CA TYR A 360 14.07 11.29 -5.66
C TYR A 360 13.06 12.43 -5.56
N CYS A 361 13.34 13.45 -4.77
CA CYS A 361 12.53 14.68 -4.73
C CYS A 361 12.46 15.35 -6.11
N LEU A 362 13.56 15.40 -6.86
CA LEU A 362 13.59 15.98 -8.21
C LEU A 362 12.74 15.16 -9.20
N TRP A 363 12.77 13.83 -9.11
CA TRP A 363 11.86 13.00 -9.90
C TRP A 363 10.39 13.22 -9.52
N ALA A 364 10.11 13.35 -8.22
CA ALA A 364 8.77 13.67 -7.73
C ALA A 364 8.29 15.01 -8.28
N ALA A 365 9.11 16.06 -8.20
CA ALA A 365 8.79 17.39 -8.72
C ALA A 365 8.53 17.36 -10.24
N LYS A 366 9.35 16.67 -11.03
CA LYS A 366 9.12 16.52 -12.47
C LYS A 366 7.82 15.80 -12.78
N ARG A 367 7.54 14.70 -12.08
CA ARG A 367 6.29 13.95 -12.25
C ARG A 367 5.06 14.77 -11.83
N LEU A 368 5.18 15.62 -10.83
CA LEU A 368 4.12 16.54 -10.41
C LEU A 368 3.82 17.60 -11.48
N ILE A 369 4.85 18.14 -12.17
CA ILE A 369 4.63 19.01 -13.32
C ILE A 369 3.96 18.26 -14.47
N ASN A 370 4.42 17.05 -14.79
CA ASN A 370 3.80 16.25 -15.84
C ASN A 370 2.33 15.92 -15.53
N ALA A 371 1.96 15.82 -14.25
CA ALA A 371 0.59 15.56 -13.81
C ALA A 371 -0.37 16.74 -14.06
N ASP A 372 0.13 17.97 -14.25
CA ASP A 372 -0.69 19.10 -14.68
C ASP A 372 -1.16 18.94 -16.13
N GLU A 373 -0.33 18.36 -16.99
CA GLU A 373 -0.63 18.15 -18.40
C GLU A 373 -1.35 16.82 -18.64
N ASP A 374 -0.99 15.76 -17.91
CA ASP A 374 -1.53 14.40 -18.09
C ASP A 374 -1.99 13.79 -16.76
N LYS A 375 -3.29 13.89 -16.49
CA LYS A 375 -3.94 13.25 -15.34
C LYS A 375 -4.25 11.76 -15.55
N THR A 376 -3.83 11.14 -16.64
CA THR A 376 -4.11 9.73 -16.88
C THR A 376 -3.38 8.83 -15.89
N ILE A 377 -4.07 7.79 -15.42
CA ILE A 377 -3.51 6.71 -14.58
C ILE A 377 -3.68 5.41 -15.35
N GLN A 378 -2.59 4.68 -15.55
CA GLN A 378 -2.64 3.45 -16.32
C GLN A 378 -3.54 2.41 -15.67
N GLY A 379 -4.49 1.87 -16.43
CA GLY A 379 -5.46 0.87 -15.94
C GLY A 379 -6.60 1.46 -15.11
N TYR A 380 -6.75 2.78 -15.08
CA TYR A 380 -7.91 3.48 -14.54
C TYR A 380 -8.45 4.46 -15.59
N ALA A 381 -9.72 4.35 -15.95
CA ALA A 381 -10.35 5.24 -16.91
C ALA A 381 -11.85 5.31 -16.68
N ASP A 382 -12.39 6.53 -16.79
CA ASP A 382 -13.82 6.82 -16.71
C ASP A 382 -14.48 6.31 -15.40
N GLY A 383 -13.75 6.43 -14.27
CA GLY A 383 -14.23 6.06 -12.96
C GLY A 383 -14.11 4.57 -12.61
N VAL A 384 -13.48 3.75 -13.46
CA VAL A 384 -13.35 2.31 -13.20
C VAL A 384 -11.94 1.80 -13.41
N PHE A 385 -11.55 0.80 -12.62
CA PHE A 385 -10.31 0.07 -12.81
C PHE A 385 -10.48 -1.07 -13.82
N TRP A 386 -9.41 -1.39 -14.51
CA TRP A 386 -9.35 -2.42 -15.53
C TRP A 386 -8.35 -3.51 -15.14
N GLU A 387 -8.61 -4.73 -15.56
CA GLU A 387 -7.70 -5.86 -15.36
C GLU A 387 -6.32 -5.61 -16.01
N ARG A 388 -5.32 -6.38 -15.58
CA ARG A 388 -4.02 -6.41 -16.25
C ARG A 388 -4.17 -6.79 -17.72
N ASN A 389 -3.32 -6.22 -18.56
CA ASN A 389 -3.29 -6.48 -20.02
C ASN A 389 -4.56 -6.08 -20.81
N SER A 390 -5.46 -5.31 -20.21
CA SER A 390 -6.71 -4.84 -20.84
C SER A 390 -6.61 -3.45 -21.48
N LEU A 391 -5.41 -2.89 -21.64
CA LEU A 391 -5.20 -1.53 -22.17
C LEU A 391 -5.90 -1.29 -23.53
N ARG A 392 -5.91 -2.30 -24.41
CA ARG A 392 -6.59 -2.21 -25.71
C ARG A 392 -8.10 -2.04 -25.55
N ASP A 393 -8.71 -2.83 -24.68
CA ASP A 393 -10.16 -2.80 -24.43
C ASP A 393 -10.55 -1.50 -23.72
N MET A 394 -9.75 -1.07 -22.73
CA MET A 394 -9.91 0.21 -22.06
C MET A 394 -9.89 1.38 -23.05
N ASN A 395 -8.90 1.44 -23.93
CA ASN A 395 -8.78 2.51 -24.92
C ASN A 395 -9.95 2.54 -25.91
N LYS A 396 -10.46 1.38 -26.34
CA LYS A 396 -11.66 1.28 -27.18
C LYS A 396 -12.90 1.82 -26.44
N PHE A 397 -13.10 1.40 -25.20
CA PHE A 397 -14.20 1.85 -24.34
C PHE A 397 -14.21 3.37 -24.19
N VAL A 398 -13.07 3.97 -23.82
CA VAL A 398 -12.93 5.42 -23.66
C VAL A 398 -13.22 6.18 -24.97
N ARG A 399 -12.74 5.66 -26.12
CA ARG A 399 -13.01 6.26 -27.44
C ARG A 399 -14.50 6.25 -27.80
N LYS A 400 -15.18 5.11 -27.61
CA LYS A 400 -16.64 4.98 -27.88
C LYS A 400 -17.43 5.94 -27.01
N LYS A 401 -17.09 6.05 -25.72
CA LYS A 401 -17.79 6.94 -24.79
C LYS A 401 -17.59 8.42 -25.12
N LYS A 402 -16.38 8.83 -25.53
CA LYS A 402 -16.11 10.21 -26.03
C LYS A 402 -16.91 10.52 -27.29
N GLN A 403 -17.03 9.57 -28.21
CA GLN A 403 -17.83 9.76 -29.46
C GLN A 403 -19.33 9.86 -29.12
N GLY A 404 -19.84 9.05 -28.21
CA GLY A 404 -21.25 9.11 -27.77
C GLY A 404 -21.59 10.43 -27.07
N ARG A 405 -20.68 10.98 -26.25
CA ARG A 405 -20.87 12.30 -25.61
C ARG A 405 -20.90 13.44 -26.64
N LYS A 406 -20.03 13.42 -27.67
CA LYS A 406 -20.02 14.42 -28.72
C LYS A 406 -21.29 14.40 -29.58
N ARG A 407 -21.86 13.21 -29.85
CA ARG A 407 -23.14 13.10 -30.59
C ARG A 407 -24.30 13.70 -29.79
N LYS A 408 -24.40 13.40 -28.47
CA LYS A 408 -25.46 13.97 -27.61
C LYS A 408 -25.34 15.47 -27.37
N GLN A 409 -24.19 16.09 -27.61
CA GLN A 409 -24.00 17.54 -27.51
C GLN A 409 -24.30 18.24 -28.86
N ALA A 410 -24.37 17.49 -29.95
CA ALA A 410 -24.67 18.02 -31.30
C ALA A 410 -26.15 17.85 -31.68
N GLU A 411 -26.92 17.09 -30.90
CA GLU A 411 -28.38 16.98 -30.92
C GLU A 411 -29.02 17.98 -29.96
#